data_61d52f16c3717dc130fc13b0565cb7c8
#
_entry.id   61d52f16c3717dc130fc13b0565cb7c8
#
_cell.length_a   1.000
_cell.length_b   1.000
_cell.length_c   1.000
_cell.angle_alpha   90.00
_cell.angle_beta   90.00
_cell.angle_gamma   90.00
#
_symmetry.space_group_name_H-M   'P 1'
#
loop_
_entity.id
_entity.type
_entity.pdbx_description
1 polymer ?
#
loop_
_entity_poly.entity_id
_entity_poly.type
_entity_poly.pdbx_seq_one_letter_code
_entity_poly.pdbx_strand_id
1 'polypeptide(L)'
;MSEYYANAHPQSRSNQKMVLTYENRGEIYIPEVEEGAQLVAYRDGTASEFTATILTDHVIDPGDVVTVKDYFWNDKGFDVFYGYVFTTEHGKNPHEVTITCYDQLRYLKNKDTYVFSNTTLRTRVTRILDDYNLTYKNGITTNSYKIQPSIYENQTLLDMIQDSISQVLLYTGKQYVLFDDHGTIALVDLEADYFDSKLMYELSSMEDYSMKSTIDDDTYNSVIINYKDEDRGVIRIAGSASDQKSIQRYGLLRTSETTDDPDYAQDRADMLLQLYNRVKRTLTLSGVPCNSACFIRPGHRIYCKMNLGDNMQDGYLIVNQCTTTWNNYERVMDLVMEGGIYDAE
;
A
#
# COMPACT_ATOMS: atom_id res chain seq x y z
N MET A 1 -19.00 19.81 6.29
CA MET A 1 -18.30 19.81 5.00
C MET A 1 -19.00 19.00 3.90
N SER A 2 -19.96 18.12 4.20
CA SER A 2 -20.67 17.31 3.17
C SER A 2 -21.76 18.03 2.35
N GLU A 3 -22.19 19.20 2.74
CA GLU A 3 -23.29 19.91 2.03
C GLU A 3 -22.82 20.84 0.90
N TYR A 4 -21.54 21.26 0.89
CA TYR A 4 -21.02 22.16 -0.15
C TYR A 4 -20.78 21.44 -1.50
N TYR A 5 -20.48 20.14 -1.46
CA TYR A 5 -20.25 19.35 -2.68
C TYR A 5 -21.52 18.99 -3.46
N ALA A 6 -22.69 19.13 -2.84
CA ALA A 6 -23.97 18.74 -3.46
C ALA A 6 -24.47 19.71 -4.55
N ASN A 7 -23.92 20.91 -4.64
CA ASN A 7 -24.42 21.97 -5.55
C ASN A 7 -23.58 22.22 -6.81
N ALA A 8 -22.41 21.65 -6.92
CA ALA A 8 -21.63 21.67 -8.15
C ALA A 8 -22.07 20.53 -9.07
N HIS A 9 -23.28 20.61 -9.61
CA HIS A 9 -23.68 19.72 -10.69
C HIS A 9 -23.00 20.17 -11.98
N PRO A 10 -22.11 19.37 -12.59
CA PRO A 10 -21.59 19.63 -13.92
C PRO A 10 -22.68 19.32 -14.96
N GLN A 11 -23.67 20.18 -15.08
CA GLN A 11 -24.77 20.00 -16.07
C GLN A 11 -24.33 20.17 -17.53
N SER A 12 -23.06 20.46 -17.82
CA SER A 12 -22.60 20.72 -19.19
C SER A 12 -21.48 19.81 -19.70
N ARG A 13 -21.01 18.82 -18.94
CA ARG A 13 -19.88 17.94 -19.34
C ARG A 13 -20.33 16.48 -19.40
N SER A 14 -21.21 16.18 -20.33
CA SER A 14 -21.97 14.91 -20.39
C SER A 14 -21.17 13.65 -20.71
N ASN A 15 -19.84 13.69 -20.83
CA ASN A 15 -19.03 12.53 -21.20
C ASN A 15 -17.82 12.22 -20.30
N GLN A 16 -17.42 13.11 -19.40
CA GLN A 16 -16.32 12.80 -18.48
C GLN A 16 -16.82 11.94 -17.32
N LYS A 17 -16.33 10.71 -17.27
CA LYS A 17 -16.66 9.77 -16.19
C LYS A 17 -15.71 9.89 -14.99
N MET A 18 -14.66 10.70 -15.07
CA MET A 18 -13.82 11.13 -13.96
C MET A 18 -13.92 12.64 -13.81
N VAL A 19 -14.11 13.11 -12.58
CA VAL A 19 -14.16 14.54 -12.24
C VAL A 19 -13.06 14.84 -11.23
N LEU A 20 -12.17 15.74 -11.60
CA LEU A 20 -11.18 16.34 -10.74
C LEU A 20 -11.68 17.69 -10.25
N THR A 21 -11.52 17.97 -8.95
CA THR A 21 -11.69 19.29 -8.38
C THR A 21 -10.43 19.71 -7.66
N TYR A 22 -10.09 20.98 -7.70
CA TYR A 22 -9.03 21.52 -6.83
C TYR A 22 -9.52 22.79 -6.12
N GLU A 23 -8.98 23.00 -4.92
CA GLU A 23 -9.27 24.18 -4.11
C GLU A 23 -8.03 25.06 -4.04
N ASN A 24 -8.16 26.31 -4.56
CA ASN A 24 -7.15 27.36 -4.46
C ASN A 24 -7.78 28.59 -3.78
N ARG A 25 -7.17 29.07 -2.70
CA ARG A 25 -7.59 30.29 -1.95
C ARG A 25 -9.07 30.29 -1.53
N GLY A 26 -9.62 29.11 -1.23
CA GLY A 26 -11.02 28.95 -0.78
C GLY A 26 -12.05 28.89 -1.91
N GLU A 27 -11.61 28.90 -3.15
CA GLU A 27 -12.46 28.68 -4.32
C GLU A 27 -12.22 27.29 -4.91
N ILE A 28 -13.30 26.63 -5.34
CA ILE A 28 -13.25 25.27 -5.91
C ILE A 28 -13.42 25.36 -7.42
N TYR A 29 -12.49 24.75 -8.14
CA TYR A 29 -12.44 24.71 -9.59
C TYR A 29 -12.60 23.28 -10.12
N ILE A 30 -13.22 23.14 -11.26
CA ILE A 30 -13.40 21.87 -11.99
C ILE A 30 -12.77 22.03 -13.38
N PRO A 31 -11.49 21.69 -13.56
CA PRO A 31 -10.81 21.80 -14.84
C PRO A 31 -11.24 20.69 -15.79
N GLU A 32 -10.94 20.84 -17.07
CA GLU A 32 -10.91 19.71 -18.00
C GLU A 32 -9.66 18.90 -17.74
N VAL A 33 -9.79 17.56 -17.76
CA VAL A 33 -8.68 16.64 -17.57
C VAL A 33 -8.40 15.93 -18.88
N GLU A 34 -7.13 15.92 -19.30
CA GLU A 34 -6.72 15.18 -20.48
C GLU A 34 -6.70 13.67 -20.22
N GLU A 35 -6.73 12.89 -21.32
CA GLU A 35 -6.58 11.43 -21.25
C GLU A 35 -5.25 11.04 -20.60
N GLY A 36 -5.25 9.90 -19.91
CA GLY A 36 -4.04 9.34 -19.30
C GLY A 36 -3.79 9.82 -17.88
N ALA A 37 -4.79 10.46 -17.22
CA ALA A 37 -4.69 10.69 -15.79
C ALA A 37 -4.48 9.36 -15.03
N GLN A 38 -3.59 9.35 -14.03
CA GLN A 38 -3.11 8.14 -13.39
C GLN A 38 -3.11 8.25 -11.89
N LEU A 39 -3.55 7.20 -11.21
CA LEU A 39 -3.40 7.02 -9.76
C LEU A 39 -2.60 5.75 -9.49
N VAL A 40 -1.47 5.89 -8.84
CA VAL A 40 -0.63 4.77 -8.39
C VAL A 40 -0.71 4.67 -6.88
N ALA A 41 -1.06 3.50 -6.37
CA ALA A 41 -1.16 3.25 -4.94
C ALA A 41 -0.38 1.98 -4.54
N TYR A 42 0.16 1.95 -3.32
CA TYR A 42 1.07 0.93 -2.82
C TYR A 42 0.61 0.36 -1.48
N ARG A 43 0.90 -0.92 -1.24
CA ARG A 43 0.56 -1.62 0.02
C ARG A 43 1.49 -1.27 1.17
N ASP A 44 2.71 -0.85 0.88
CA ASP A 44 3.74 -0.58 1.87
C ASP A 44 3.57 0.75 2.61
N GLY A 45 2.43 1.43 2.47
CA GLY A 45 2.16 2.74 3.09
C GLY A 45 2.88 3.90 2.40
N THR A 46 3.53 3.66 1.26
CA THR A 46 3.97 4.75 0.38
C THR A 46 2.75 5.55 -0.06
N ALA A 47 2.87 6.87 -0.05
CA ALA A 47 1.80 7.76 -0.48
C ALA A 47 1.33 7.43 -1.89
N SER A 48 0.02 7.42 -2.09
CA SER A 48 -0.54 7.31 -3.43
C SER A 48 -0.20 8.57 -4.23
N GLU A 49 0.15 8.37 -5.48
CA GLU A 49 0.50 9.43 -6.42
C GLU A 49 -0.57 9.56 -7.50
N PHE A 50 -1.13 10.74 -7.62
CA PHE A 50 -2.04 11.08 -8.70
C PHE A 50 -1.40 12.08 -9.63
N THR A 51 -1.34 11.76 -10.93
CA THR A 51 -0.79 12.60 -11.98
C THR A 51 -1.84 12.86 -13.06
N ALA A 52 -2.01 14.10 -13.44
CA ALA A 52 -2.94 14.48 -14.52
C ALA A 52 -2.47 15.74 -15.23
N THR A 53 -2.78 15.85 -16.52
CA THR A 53 -2.71 17.10 -17.26
C THR A 53 -4.12 17.71 -17.28
N ILE A 54 -4.22 18.95 -16.82
CA ILE A 54 -5.48 19.69 -16.73
C ILE A 54 -5.44 20.93 -17.61
N LEU A 55 -6.62 21.30 -18.14
CA LEU A 55 -6.84 22.56 -18.85
C LEU A 55 -7.61 23.51 -17.93
N THR A 56 -6.97 24.62 -17.57
CA THR A 56 -7.55 25.62 -16.67
C THR A 56 -7.08 27.03 -16.99
N ASP A 57 -7.97 28.01 -16.79
CA ASP A 57 -7.64 29.44 -16.83
C ASP A 57 -7.30 30.01 -15.43
N HIS A 58 -7.41 29.17 -14.42
CA HIS A 58 -7.21 29.55 -13.02
C HIS A 58 -5.88 29.05 -12.51
N VAL A 59 -5.36 29.73 -11.51
CA VAL A 59 -4.09 29.37 -10.89
C VAL A 59 -4.27 28.08 -10.07
N ILE A 60 -3.29 27.18 -10.18
CA ILE A 60 -3.12 26.03 -9.30
C ILE A 60 -1.69 26.06 -8.76
N ASP A 61 -1.56 26.00 -7.45
CA ASP A 61 -0.28 26.14 -6.75
C ASP A 61 0.06 24.83 -5.97
N PRO A 62 1.34 24.55 -5.73
CA PRO A 62 1.72 23.53 -4.76
C PRO A 62 1.10 23.83 -3.38
N GLY A 63 0.47 22.79 -2.80
CA GLY A 63 -0.29 22.88 -1.55
C GLY A 63 -1.81 22.93 -1.74
N ASP A 64 -2.30 23.18 -2.94
CA ASP A 64 -3.74 23.10 -3.22
C ASP A 64 -4.28 21.70 -3.00
N VAL A 65 -5.53 21.62 -2.52
CA VAL A 65 -6.23 20.36 -2.31
C VAL A 65 -6.81 19.86 -3.62
N VAL A 66 -6.60 18.59 -3.93
CA VAL A 66 -7.18 17.92 -5.09
C VAL A 66 -8.06 16.77 -4.63
N THR A 67 -9.26 16.67 -5.22
CA THR A 67 -10.14 15.52 -5.07
C THR A 67 -10.51 14.94 -6.43
N VAL A 68 -10.58 13.61 -6.50
CA VAL A 68 -10.98 12.92 -7.73
C VAL A 68 -12.17 12.02 -7.44
N LYS A 69 -13.22 12.16 -8.27
CA LYS A 69 -14.40 11.30 -8.25
C LYS A 69 -14.51 10.52 -9.55
N ASP A 70 -14.89 9.27 -9.43
CA ASP A 70 -15.11 8.35 -10.53
C ASP A 70 -16.59 8.05 -10.69
N TYR A 71 -17.10 8.21 -11.91
CA TYR A 71 -18.50 7.99 -12.29
C TYR A 71 -18.68 6.80 -13.26
N PHE A 72 -17.63 6.02 -13.49
CA PHE A 72 -17.71 4.83 -14.37
C PHE A 72 -18.66 3.76 -13.84
N TRP A 73 -18.83 3.71 -12.52
CA TRP A 73 -19.65 2.71 -11.86
C TRP A 73 -21.12 3.09 -11.76
N ASN A 74 -21.40 4.33 -11.39
CA ASN A 74 -22.75 4.84 -11.20
C ASN A 74 -22.79 6.37 -11.24
N ASP A 75 -23.99 6.92 -11.43
CA ASP A 75 -24.19 8.37 -11.56
C ASP A 75 -23.96 9.17 -10.27
N LYS A 76 -23.81 8.51 -9.12
CA LYS A 76 -23.50 9.20 -7.86
C LYS A 76 -22.00 9.47 -7.71
N GLY A 77 -21.19 8.71 -8.44
CA GLY A 77 -19.74 8.71 -8.32
C GLY A 77 -19.28 8.20 -6.96
N PHE A 78 -18.00 7.96 -6.86
CA PHE A 78 -17.33 7.67 -5.58
C PHE A 78 -15.97 8.34 -5.57
N ASP A 79 -15.52 8.69 -4.37
CA ASP A 79 -14.23 9.31 -4.18
C ASP A 79 -13.14 8.27 -4.41
N VAL A 80 -12.13 8.59 -5.23
CA VAL A 80 -10.99 7.71 -5.53
C VAL A 80 -9.67 8.27 -5.04
N PHE A 81 -9.58 9.60 -4.91
CA PHE A 81 -8.38 10.25 -4.43
C PHE A 81 -8.73 11.57 -3.71
N TYR A 82 -8.01 11.82 -2.64
CA TYR A 82 -7.92 13.08 -1.93
C TYR A 82 -6.45 13.34 -1.58
N GLY A 83 -5.94 14.49 -1.95
CA GLY A 83 -4.53 14.80 -1.70
C GLY A 83 -4.19 16.25 -1.98
N TYR A 84 -2.90 16.50 -2.11
CA TYR A 84 -2.34 17.84 -2.25
C TYR A 84 -1.43 17.91 -3.47
N VAL A 85 -1.46 19.03 -4.16
CA VAL A 85 -0.52 19.32 -5.26
C VAL A 85 0.89 19.49 -4.68
N PHE A 86 1.83 18.74 -5.19
CA PHE A 86 3.24 18.87 -4.84
C PHE A 86 4.07 19.45 -5.98
N THR A 87 3.67 19.19 -7.21
CA THR A 87 4.36 19.68 -8.40
C THR A 87 3.35 20.19 -9.42
N THR A 88 3.66 21.33 -10.00
CA THR A 88 2.96 21.87 -11.18
C THR A 88 4.00 22.09 -12.28
N GLU A 89 3.71 21.57 -13.49
CA GLU A 89 4.55 21.75 -14.67
C GLU A 89 3.75 22.43 -15.78
N HIS A 90 4.27 23.54 -16.30
CA HIS A 90 3.66 24.32 -17.36
C HIS A 90 4.40 24.07 -18.68
N GLY A 91 3.66 23.75 -19.73
CA GLY A 91 4.18 23.63 -21.08
C GLY A 91 4.15 24.94 -21.88
N LYS A 92 4.16 24.82 -23.21
CA LYS A 92 4.01 25.97 -24.11
C LYS A 92 2.59 26.55 -24.13
N ASN A 93 1.61 25.70 -23.87
CA ASN A 93 0.23 26.11 -23.73
C ASN A 93 0.02 26.66 -22.31
N PRO A 94 -0.29 27.96 -22.16
CA PRO A 94 -0.44 28.56 -20.83
C PRO A 94 -1.65 28.05 -20.05
N HIS A 95 -2.60 27.42 -20.72
CA HIS A 95 -3.81 26.85 -20.10
C HIS A 95 -3.63 25.38 -19.69
N GLU A 96 -2.51 24.75 -20.06
CA GLU A 96 -2.19 23.35 -19.79
C GLU A 96 -1.22 23.24 -18.64
N VAL A 97 -1.59 22.50 -17.62
CA VAL A 97 -0.78 22.26 -16.44
C VAL A 97 -0.78 20.79 -16.11
N THR A 98 0.40 20.18 -16.04
CA THR A 98 0.56 18.84 -15.48
C THR A 98 0.77 18.94 -13.98
N ILE A 99 -0.04 18.23 -13.20
CA ILE A 99 0.03 18.21 -11.75
C ILE A 99 0.45 16.84 -11.26
N THR A 100 1.29 16.83 -10.20
CA THR A 100 1.58 15.62 -9.42
C THR A 100 1.10 15.86 -7.99
N CYS A 101 0.21 15.00 -7.53
CA CYS A 101 -0.43 15.11 -6.22
C CYS A 101 -0.13 13.86 -5.40
N TYR A 102 0.00 14.03 -4.09
CA TYR A 102 0.13 12.93 -3.13
C TYR A 102 -0.96 13.00 -2.08
N ASP A 103 -1.38 11.84 -1.59
CA ASP A 103 -2.22 11.76 -0.39
C ASP A 103 -1.44 12.15 0.88
N GLN A 104 -2.11 12.21 2.04
CA GLN A 104 -1.48 12.66 3.27
C GLN A 104 -0.39 11.71 3.80
N LEU A 105 -0.29 10.46 3.34
CA LEU A 105 0.82 9.57 3.70
C LEU A 105 2.18 10.14 3.26
N ARG A 106 2.19 11.07 2.30
CA ARG A 106 3.41 11.79 1.88
C ARG A 106 4.11 12.49 3.04
N TYR A 107 3.35 12.96 4.02
CA TYR A 107 3.89 13.61 5.21
C TYR A 107 4.59 12.63 6.16
N LEU A 108 4.34 11.32 6.05
CA LEU A 108 5.08 10.31 6.81
C LEU A 108 6.54 10.13 6.34
N LYS A 109 6.95 10.76 5.23
CA LYS A 109 8.38 10.87 4.85
C LYS A 109 9.17 11.88 5.70
N ASN A 110 8.51 12.67 6.54
CA ASN A 110 9.19 13.49 7.52
C ASN A 110 10.01 12.63 8.49
N LYS A 111 11.16 13.14 8.91
CA LYS A 111 12.05 12.48 9.86
C LYS A 111 11.91 13.09 11.24
N ASP A 112 11.93 12.23 12.26
CA ASP A 112 11.86 12.64 13.64
C ASP A 112 12.56 11.62 14.55
N THR A 113 12.55 11.90 15.86
CA THR A 113 13.07 11.03 16.90
C THR A 113 11.95 10.66 17.87
N TYR A 114 11.67 9.36 17.99
CA TYR A 114 10.66 8.84 18.89
C TYR A 114 11.23 7.82 19.87
N VAL A 115 10.77 7.90 21.10
CA VAL A 115 10.97 6.88 22.12
C VAL A 115 9.61 6.30 22.47
N PHE A 116 9.47 5.00 22.23
CA PHE A 116 8.27 4.24 22.59
C PHE A 116 8.58 3.29 23.74
N SER A 117 7.72 3.32 24.75
CA SER A 117 7.68 2.28 25.77
C SER A 117 6.96 1.04 25.23
N ASN A 118 6.75 0.05 26.07
CA ASN A 118 5.97 -1.15 25.74
C ASN A 118 4.50 -0.80 25.44
N THR A 119 4.18 -0.54 24.18
CA THR A 119 2.88 -0.03 23.71
C THR A 119 2.35 -0.80 22.51
N THR A 120 1.04 -0.72 22.26
CA THR A 120 0.41 -1.38 21.11
C THR A 120 0.71 -0.64 19.81
N LEU A 121 0.58 -1.34 18.67
CA LEU A 121 0.69 -0.74 17.33
C LEU A 121 -0.21 0.50 17.17
N ARG A 122 -1.47 0.39 17.61
CA ARG A 122 -2.41 1.53 17.59
C ARG A 122 -1.83 2.74 18.30
N THR A 123 -1.35 2.56 19.53
CA THR A 123 -0.82 3.67 20.34
C THR A 123 0.35 4.37 19.66
N ARG A 124 1.26 3.60 19.02
CA ARG A 124 2.40 4.18 18.28
C ARG A 124 1.95 4.96 17.07
N VAL A 125 1.08 4.34 16.25
CA VAL A 125 0.58 4.96 15.02
C VAL A 125 -0.23 6.21 15.34
N THR A 126 -1.20 6.14 16.26
CA THR A 126 -2.03 7.33 16.59
C THR A 126 -1.20 8.46 17.17
N ARG A 127 -0.19 8.17 18.02
CA ARG A 127 0.71 9.22 18.53
C ARG A 127 1.45 9.94 17.41
N ILE A 128 2.01 9.20 16.43
CA ILE A 128 2.69 9.81 15.28
C ILE A 128 1.70 10.67 14.47
N LEU A 129 0.50 10.15 14.19
CA LEU A 129 -0.50 10.86 13.39
C LEU A 129 -1.02 12.11 14.11
N ASP A 130 -1.23 12.05 15.43
CA ASP A 130 -1.65 13.20 16.26
C ASP A 130 -0.58 14.29 16.30
N ASP A 131 0.70 13.92 16.48
CA ASP A 131 1.81 14.87 16.55
C ASP A 131 2.00 15.65 15.23
N TYR A 132 1.58 15.06 14.10
CA TYR A 132 1.63 15.68 12.77
C TYR A 132 0.27 16.20 12.27
N ASN A 133 -0.77 16.18 13.10
CA ASN A 133 -2.14 16.61 12.77
C ASN A 133 -2.71 15.92 11.51
N LEU A 134 -2.37 14.65 11.30
CA LEU A 134 -2.89 13.86 10.19
C LEU A 134 -4.24 13.25 10.55
N THR A 135 -5.18 13.32 9.62
CA THR A 135 -6.54 12.81 9.83
C THR A 135 -6.56 11.28 9.68
N TYR A 136 -7.13 10.58 10.64
CA TYR A 136 -7.22 9.12 10.62
C TYR A 136 -8.59 8.60 11.11
N LYS A 137 -8.94 7.38 10.71
CA LYS A 137 -10.19 6.73 11.11
C LYS A 137 -10.17 6.35 12.59
N ASN A 138 -11.27 6.61 13.30
CA ASN A 138 -11.45 6.20 14.70
C ASN A 138 -11.34 4.68 14.92
N GLY A 139 -11.47 3.89 13.87
CA GLY A 139 -11.41 2.42 13.88
C GLY A 139 -10.07 1.84 13.45
N ILE A 140 -8.92 2.50 13.74
CA ILE A 140 -7.62 1.85 13.56
C ILE A 140 -7.66 0.51 14.29
N THR A 141 -7.51 -0.57 13.53
CA THR A 141 -7.62 -1.94 14.03
C THR A 141 -6.63 -2.17 15.16
N THR A 142 -7.07 -2.84 16.20
CA THR A 142 -6.27 -3.06 17.40
C THR A 142 -5.86 -4.51 17.55
N ASN A 143 -4.60 -4.69 17.84
CA ASN A 143 -4.04 -5.89 18.41
C ASN A 143 -3.66 -5.58 19.87
N SER A 144 -3.87 -6.52 20.77
CA SER A 144 -3.50 -6.36 22.19
C SER A 144 -2.01 -6.56 22.44
N TYR A 145 -1.26 -7.06 21.45
CA TYR A 145 0.17 -7.26 21.54
C TYR A 145 0.89 -5.93 21.83
N LYS A 146 1.77 -5.96 22.81
CA LYS A 146 2.60 -4.82 23.16
C LYS A 146 3.99 -4.99 22.55
N ILE A 147 4.30 -4.10 21.65
CA ILE A 147 5.59 -4.03 20.97
C ILE A 147 6.66 -3.61 21.98
N GLN A 148 7.81 -4.23 21.94
CA GLN A 148 8.95 -3.93 22.83
C GLN A 148 9.36 -2.44 22.75
N PRO A 149 9.93 -1.89 23.83
CA PRO A 149 10.44 -0.52 23.81
C PRO A 149 11.40 -0.29 22.64
N SER A 150 11.30 0.86 21.99
CA SER A 150 12.11 1.18 20.82
C SER A 150 12.52 2.64 20.85
N ILE A 151 13.73 2.92 20.37
CA ILE A 151 14.25 4.26 20.16
C ILE A 151 14.50 4.41 18.67
N TYR A 152 13.85 5.38 18.05
CA TYR A 152 14.05 5.74 16.65
C TYR A 152 14.69 7.13 16.59
N GLU A 153 15.86 7.22 15.98
CA GLU A 153 16.61 8.46 15.85
C GLU A 153 16.73 8.86 14.38
N ASN A 154 16.20 10.03 14.02
CA ASN A 154 16.29 10.61 12.67
C ASN A 154 15.81 9.63 11.57
N GLN A 155 14.76 8.86 11.86
CA GLN A 155 14.11 7.97 10.91
C GLN A 155 12.85 8.61 10.34
N THR A 156 12.36 8.11 9.20
CA THR A 156 11.07 8.56 8.68
C THR A 156 9.93 8.01 9.55
N LEU A 157 8.86 8.77 9.66
CA LEU A 157 7.68 8.34 10.41
C LEU A 157 7.09 7.04 9.83
N LEU A 158 7.15 6.89 8.49
CA LEU A 158 6.72 5.69 7.81
C LEU A 158 7.55 4.48 8.23
N ASP A 159 8.88 4.60 8.27
CA ASP A 159 9.77 3.50 8.68
C ASP A 159 9.47 3.05 10.12
N MET A 160 9.21 3.98 11.03
CA MET A 160 8.85 3.67 12.42
C MET A 160 7.51 2.90 12.51
N ILE A 161 6.54 3.29 11.69
CA ILE A 161 5.24 2.61 11.60
C ILE A 161 5.42 1.22 10.99
N GLN A 162 6.16 1.10 9.89
CA GLN A 162 6.41 -0.17 9.21
C GLN A 162 7.21 -1.16 10.07
N ASP A 163 8.20 -0.67 10.82
CA ASP A 163 8.90 -1.50 11.81
C ASP A 163 7.93 -2.02 12.88
N SER A 164 7.05 -1.14 13.39
CA SER A 164 6.04 -1.54 14.37
C SER A 164 5.04 -2.57 13.82
N ILE A 165 4.62 -2.44 12.54
CA ILE A 165 3.77 -3.41 11.83
C ILE A 165 4.51 -4.75 11.69
N SER A 166 5.78 -4.71 11.30
CA SER A 166 6.63 -5.90 11.13
C SER A 166 6.82 -6.65 12.45
N GLN A 167 7.03 -5.93 13.56
CA GLN A 167 7.12 -6.56 14.88
C GLN A 167 5.81 -7.25 15.28
N VAL A 168 4.65 -6.63 15.02
CA VAL A 168 3.35 -7.28 15.28
C VAL A 168 3.18 -8.52 14.41
N LEU A 169 3.54 -8.46 13.13
CA LEU A 169 3.51 -9.61 12.23
C LEU A 169 4.35 -10.77 12.79
N LEU A 170 5.60 -10.49 13.18
CA LEU A 170 6.54 -11.50 13.68
C LEU A 170 6.04 -12.20 14.96
N TYR A 171 5.37 -11.49 15.86
CA TYR A 171 4.94 -12.05 17.14
C TYR A 171 3.50 -12.57 17.17
N THR A 172 2.66 -12.16 16.21
CA THR A 172 1.24 -12.52 16.24
C THR A 172 0.76 -13.21 14.97
N GLY A 173 1.58 -13.24 13.92
CA GLY A 173 1.20 -13.69 12.58
C GLY A 173 0.22 -12.74 11.86
N LYS A 174 -0.20 -11.64 12.50
CA LYS A 174 -1.17 -10.70 11.94
C LYS A 174 -0.51 -9.63 11.10
N GLN A 175 -1.00 -9.47 9.90
CA GLN A 175 -0.51 -8.49 8.95
C GLN A 175 -1.45 -7.28 8.87
N TYR A 176 -0.88 -6.07 8.91
CA TYR A 176 -1.60 -4.80 8.83
C TYR A 176 -1.18 -4.02 7.59
N VAL A 177 -2.13 -3.25 7.05
CA VAL A 177 -1.91 -2.36 5.92
C VAL A 177 -2.30 -0.94 6.32
N LEU A 178 -1.40 0.00 6.04
CA LEU A 178 -1.60 1.43 6.20
C LEU A 178 -1.90 2.04 4.83
N PHE A 179 -2.99 2.79 4.73
CA PHE A 179 -3.36 3.48 3.48
C PHE A 179 -4.18 4.75 3.79
N ASP A 180 -4.26 5.65 2.83
CA ASP A 180 -5.18 6.78 2.88
C ASP A 180 -6.51 6.40 2.22
N ASP A 181 -7.60 6.56 2.97
CA ASP A 181 -8.95 6.36 2.47
C ASP A 181 -9.62 7.72 2.28
N HIS A 182 -9.31 8.35 1.16
CA HIS A 182 -9.85 9.64 0.72
C HIS A 182 -9.68 10.76 1.76
N GLY A 183 -8.45 11.00 2.16
CA GLY A 183 -8.10 12.03 3.14
C GLY A 183 -8.22 11.59 4.60
N THR A 184 -8.30 10.28 4.85
CA THR A 184 -8.38 9.72 6.20
C THR A 184 -7.53 8.47 6.29
N ILE A 185 -6.43 8.52 7.03
CA ILE A 185 -5.53 7.37 7.20
C ILE A 185 -6.24 6.21 7.91
N ALA A 186 -6.13 5.03 7.34
CA ALA A 186 -6.63 3.79 7.90
C ALA A 186 -5.50 2.78 8.11
N LEU A 187 -5.57 2.03 9.20
CA LEU A 187 -4.73 0.88 9.48
C LEU A 187 -5.64 -0.32 9.72
N VAL A 188 -5.60 -1.30 8.84
CA VAL A 188 -6.52 -2.44 8.84
C VAL A 188 -5.79 -3.77 8.93
N ASP A 189 -6.45 -4.75 9.54
CA ASP A 189 -6.00 -6.14 9.54
C ASP A 189 -6.29 -6.76 8.16
N LEU A 190 -5.26 -7.27 7.51
CA LEU A 190 -5.37 -7.82 6.16
C LEU A 190 -6.32 -9.03 6.08
N GLU A 191 -6.45 -9.81 7.15
CA GLU A 191 -7.39 -10.93 7.20
C GLU A 191 -8.85 -10.49 7.24
N ALA A 192 -9.10 -9.35 7.90
CA ALA A 192 -10.45 -8.80 8.05
C ALA A 192 -10.88 -7.97 6.82
N ASP A 193 -9.93 -7.48 6.05
CA ASP A 193 -10.15 -6.58 4.93
C ASP A 193 -9.84 -7.26 3.60
N TYR A 194 -10.65 -8.23 3.24
CA TYR A 194 -10.57 -8.88 1.94
C TYR A 194 -11.67 -8.36 1.00
N PHE A 195 -11.33 -8.31 -0.26
CA PHE A 195 -12.27 -7.96 -1.31
C PHE A 195 -12.92 -9.24 -1.86
N ASP A 196 -14.23 -9.39 -1.65
CA ASP A 196 -14.98 -10.61 -2.01
C ASP A 196 -15.27 -10.72 -3.53
N SER A 197 -14.57 -9.99 -4.37
CA SER A 197 -14.64 -10.15 -5.82
C SER A 197 -13.75 -11.30 -6.29
N LYS A 198 -14.35 -12.26 -6.89
CA LYS A 198 -13.63 -13.28 -7.66
C LYS A 198 -13.21 -12.66 -8.98
N LEU A 199 -11.93 -12.29 -9.09
CA LEU A 199 -11.34 -12.01 -10.38
C LEU A 199 -11.17 -13.34 -11.13
N MET A 200 -12.25 -13.79 -11.77
CA MET A 200 -12.18 -14.85 -12.76
C MET A 200 -11.94 -14.19 -14.11
N TYR A 201 -10.68 -14.03 -14.48
CA TYR A 201 -10.34 -13.52 -15.80
C TYR A 201 -10.03 -14.68 -16.74
N GLU A 202 -10.79 -14.75 -17.81
CA GLU A 202 -10.27 -15.35 -19.03
C GLU A 202 -9.16 -14.44 -19.55
N LEU A 203 -8.05 -15.01 -20.01
CA LEU A 203 -6.91 -14.31 -20.60
C LEU A 203 -7.29 -13.29 -21.70
N SER A 204 -8.51 -13.43 -22.25
CA SER A 204 -9.06 -12.53 -23.27
C SER A 204 -9.58 -11.18 -22.74
N SER A 205 -9.66 -11.00 -21.43
CA SER A 205 -10.22 -9.78 -20.82
C SER A 205 -9.17 -8.80 -20.30
N MET A 206 -7.90 -9.10 -20.45
CA MET A 206 -6.78 -8.23 -20.10
C MET A 206 -5.83 -8.08 -21.29
N GLU A 207 -5.04 -7.03 -21.32
CA GLU A 207 -4.09 -6.80 -22.41
C GLU A 207 -2.88 -7.73 -22.32
N ASP A 208 -2.33 -7.89 -21.11
CA ASP A 208 -1.14 -8.72 -20.88
C ASP A 208 -1.09 -9.22 -19.42
N TYR A 209 -0.31 -10.28 -19.21
CA TYR A 209 0.06 -10.74 -17.87
C TYR A 209 1.50 -11.23 -17.81
N SER A 210 2.08 -11.15 -16.64
CA SER A 210 3.40 -11.71 -16.34
C SER A 210 3.38 -12.42 -14.99
N MET A 211 3.93 -13.63 -14.93
CA MET A 211 4.11 -14.36 -13.68
C MET A 211 5.58 -14.62 -13.42
N LYS A 212 6.10 -14.03 -12.33
CA LYS A 212 7.46 -14.25 -11.85
C LYS A 212 7.43 -15.16 -10.65
N SER A 213 8.26 -16.21 -10.65
CA SER A 213 8.55 -17.03 -9.48
C SER A 213 10.04 -16.93 -9.17
N THR A 214 10.40 -16.58 -7.94
CA THR A 214 11.79 -16.35 -7.56
C THR A 214 12.08 -16.83 -6.14
N ILE A 215 13.33 -17.23 -5.91
CA ILE A 215 13.92 -17.48 -4.60
C ILE A 215 15.06 -16.50 -4.31
N ASP A 216 15.26 -15.51 -5.18
CA ASP A 216 16.36 -14.54 -5.12
C ASP A 216 16.01 -13.33 -4.25
N ASP A 217 14.72 -13.07 -4.06
CA ASP A 217 14.20 -11.95 -3.28
C ASP A 217 13.65 -12.47 -1.93
N ASP A 218 14.35 -12.19 -0.83
CA ASP A 218 13.90 -12.46 0.56
C ASP A 218 13.44 -13.91 0.83
N THR A 219 14.02 -14.89 0.13
CA THR A 219 13.78 -16.30 0.43
C THR A 219 14.93 -16.85 1.28
N TYR A 220 14.60 -17.26 2.51
CA TYR A 220 15.58 -17.83 3.44
C TYR A 220 15.09 -19.16 3.99
N ASN A 221 15.92 -20.20 3.88
CA ASN A 221 15.65 -21.53 4.41
C ASN A 221 16.48 -21.87 5.66
N SER A 222 17.24 -20.91 6.15
CA SER A 222 17.97 -20.95 7.40
C SER A 222 17.99 -19.58 8.05
N VAL A 223 17.58 -19.50 9.29
CA VAL A 223 17.54 -18.26 10.08
C VAL A 223 18.39 -18.45 11.32
N ILE A 224 19.20 -17.44 11.66
CA ILE A 224 19.98 -17.38 12.89
C ILE A 224 19.64 -16.08 13.61
N ILE A 225 19.27 -16.19 14.89
CA ILE A 225 19.11 -15.04 15.78
C ILE A 225 20.31 -15.01 16.72
N ASN A 226 21.06 -13.93 16.64
CA ASN A 226 22.21 -13.67 17.49
C ASN A 226 21.80 -12.82 18.69
N TYR A 227 22.32 -13.12 19.85
CA TYR A 227 22.25 -12.26 21.04
C TYR A 227 23.60 -11.58 21.22
N LYS A 228 23.58 -10.26 21.34
CA LYS A 228 24.75 -9.45 21.67
C LYS A 228 24.77 -9.16 23.16
N ASP A 229 25.69 -9.76 23.86
CA ASP A 229 25.95 -9.49 25.28
C ASP A 229 26.94 -8.30 25.36
N GLU A 230 26.42 -7.12 25.58
CA GLU A 230 27.23 -5.89 25.60
C GLU A 230 28.16 -5.86 26.81
N ASP A 231 27.74 -6.44 27.95
CA ASP A 231 28.55 -6.47 29.17
C ASP A 231 29.80 -7.35 29.02
N ARG A 232 29.68 -8.40 28.23
CA ARG A 232 30.77 -9.36 27.99
C ARG A 232 31.48 -9.17 26.65
N GLY A 233 30.94 -8.33 25.78
CA GLY A 233 31.48 -8.07 24.44
C GLY A 233 31.48 -9.30 23.52
N VAL A 234 30.53 -10.23 23.71
CA VAL A 234 30.41 -11.46 22.91
C VAL A 234 29.07 -11.53 22.18
N ILE A 235 29.10 -12.17 21.01
CA ILE A 235 27.91 -12.51 20.25
C ILE A 235 27.75 -14.02 20.28
N ARG A 236 26.55 -14.50 20.61
CA ARG A 236 26.20 -15.93 20.62
C ARG A 236 24.90 -16.18 19.87
N ILE A 237 24.75 -17.36 19.30
CA ILE A 237 23.48 -17.79 18.73
C ILE A 237 22.48 -18.03 19.87
N ALA A 238 21.36 -17.31 19.85
CA ALA A 238 20.28 -17.45 20.82
C ALA A 238 19.10 -18.27 20.27
N GLY A 239 18.88 -18.25 18.94
CA GLY A 239 17.87 -19.05 18.28
C GLY A 239 18.28 -19.40 16.85
N SER A 240 17.79 -20.53 16.34
CA SER A 240 18.04 -20.90 14.94
C SER A 240 16.95 -21.83 14.42
N ALA A 241 16.59 -21.65 13.15
CA ALA A 241 15.64 -22.51 12.45
C ALA A 241 16.14 -22.81 11.03
N SER A 242 15.82 -23.98 10.51
CA SER A 242 16.18 -24.33 9.13
C SER A 242 15.28 -25.42 8.56
N ASP A 243 15.04 -25.38 7.25
CA ASP A 243 14.32 -26.41 6.51
C ASP A 243 15.28 -27.20 5.61
N GLN A 244 15.53 -28.46 6.01
CA GLN A 244 16.46 -29.34 5.28
C GLN A 244 15.96 -29.70 3.88
N LYS A 245 14.64 -29.81 3.66
CA LYS A 245 14.08 -30.11 2.33
C LYS A 245 14.29 -28.95 1.37
N SER A 246 14.05 -27.73 1.86
CA SER A 246 14.29 -26.51 1.09
C SER A 246 15.79 -26.32 0.80
N ILE A 247 16.67 -26.59 1.79
CA ILE A 247 18.13 -26.52 1.60
C ILE A 247 18.59 -27.54 0.55
N GLN A 248 18.08 -28.77 0.57
CA GLN A 248 18.42 -29.77 -0.44
C GLN A 248 17.98 -29.36 -1.86
N ARG A 249 16.87 -28.65 -1.95
CA ARG A 249 16.31 -28.23 -3.23
C ARG A 249 16.97 -26.98 -3.81
N TYR A 250 17.24 -25.98 -2.99
CA TYR A 250 17.65 -24.63 -3.42
C TYR A 250 19.08 -24.25 -3.00
N GLY A 251 19.73 -25.08 -2.20
CA GLY A 251 20.96 -24.69 -1.52
C GLY A 251 20.67 -23.92 -0.22
N LEU A 252 21.73 -23.57 0.49
CA LEU A 252 21.60 -22.82 1.74
C LEU A 252 21.38 -21.33 1.46
N LEU A 253 20.20 -20.85 1.79
CA LEU A 253 19.82 -19.43 1.77
C LEU A 253 19.63 -18.99 3.22
N ARG A 254 20.58 -18.22 3.77
CA ARG A 254 20.62 -17.87 5.19
C ARG A 254 20.47 -16.39 5.42
N THR A 255 19.66 -16.03 6.41
CA THR A 255 19.65 -14.72 7.03
C THR A 255 20.02 -14.78 8.50
N SER A 256 20.51 -13.66 9.05
CA SER A 256 20.76 -13.54 10.48
C SER A 256 20.30 -12.17 10.99
N GLU A 257 19.72 -12.17 12.17
CA GLU A 257 19.35 -10.97 12.90
C GLU A 257 20.01 -10.93 14.26
N THR A 258 20.07 -9.77 14.90
CA THR A 258 20.59 -9.59 16.25
C THR A 258 19.46 -9.10 17.14
N THR A 259 19.35 -9.66 18.35
CA THR A 259 18.38 -9.27 19.37
C THR A 259 19.10 -8.94 20.69
N ASP A 260 18.52 -8.04 21.45
CA ASP A 260 18.93 -7.73 22.82
C ASP A 260 18.14 -8.56 23.85
N ASP A 261 17.11 -9.30 23.40
CA ASP A 261 16.31 -10.21 24.22
C ASP A 261 16.44 -11.64 23.71
N PRO A 262 17.20 -12.51 24.41
CA PRO A 262 17.41 -13.89 24.00
C PRO A 262 16.22 -14.81 24.28
N ASP A 263 15.29 -14.43 25.16
CA ASP A 263 14.23 -15.32 25.65
C ASP A 263 13.24 -15.73 24.55
N TYR A 264 13.04 -14.87 23.55
CA TYR A 264 12.15 -15.12 22.40
C TYR A 264 12.90 -15.41 21.09
N ALA A 265 14.21 -15.59 21.15
CA ALA A 265 15.02 -15.73 19.93
C ALA A 265 14.68 -17.00 19.12
N GLN A 266 14.32 -18.11 19.77
CA GLN A 266 13.93 -19.33 19.07
C GLN A 266 12.58 -19.15 18.36
N ASP A 267 11.57 -18.65 19.04
CA ASP A 267 10.23 -18.40 18.44
C ASP A 267 10.34 -17.44 17.25
N ARG A 268 11.20 -16.42 17.38
CA ARG A 268 11.48 -15.48 16.28
C ARG A 268 12.15 -16.17 15.09
N ALA A 269 13.10 -17.07 15.32
CA ALA A 269 13.74 -17.82 14.24
C ALA A 269 12.74 -18.71 13.50
N ASP A 270 11.86 -19.40 14.23
CA ASP A 270 10.84 -20.27 13.66
C ASP A 270 9.82 -19.48 12.83
N MET A 271 9.38 -18.32 13.33
CA MET A 271 8.45 -17.45 12.60
C MET A 271 9.08 -16.84 11.34
N LEU A 272 10.33 -16.38 11.42
CA LEU A 272 11.04 -15.86 10.25
C LEU A 272 11.24 -16.96 9.19
N LEU A 273 11.55 -18.19 9.62
CA LEU A 273 11.64 -19.30 8.69
C LEU A 273 10.30 -19.56 8.00
N GLN A 274 9.20 -19.59 8.73
CA GLN A 274 7.87 -19.77 8.16
C GLN A 274 7.50 -18.64 7.18
N LEU A 275 7.88 -17.40 7.50
CA LEU A 275 7.59 -16.23 6.67
C LEU A 275 8.38 -16.23 5.35
N TYR A 276 9.67 -16.58 5.41
CA TYR A 276 10.59 -16.40 4.28
C TYR A 276 10.92 -17.68 3.52
N ASN A 277 10.68 -18.88 4.08
CA ASN A 277 11.02 -20.14 3.41
C ASN A 277 9.97 -20.54 2.36
N ARG A 278 9.82 -19.70 1.35
CA ARG A 278 8.86 -19.90 0.26
C ARG A 278 9.35 -19.31 -1.05
N VAL A 279 8.88 -19.87 -2.14
CA VAL A 279 9.06 -19.26 -3.46
C VAL A 279 8.16 -18.04 -3.54
N LYS A 280 8.75 -16.87 -3.76
CA LYS A 280 7.99 -15.64 -3.97
C LYS A 280 7.38 -15.67 -5.37
N ARG A 281 6.06 -15.50 -5.46
CA ARG A 281 5.31 -15.48 -6.71
C ARG A 281 4.63 -14.13 -6.87
N THR A 282 4.90 -13.47 -7.98
CA THR A 282 4.32 -12.19 -8.34
C THR A 282 3.56 -12.34 -9.64
N LEU A 283 2.28 -12.01 -9.63
CA LEU A 283 1.44 -11.94 -10.82
C LEU A 283 1.19 -10.46 -11.14
N THR A 284 1.60 -10.04 -12.33
CA THR A 284 1.30 -8.72 -12.86
C THR A 284 0.24 -8.85 -13.94
N LEU A 285 -0.83 -8.07 -13.83
CA LEU A 285 -1.89 -7.96 -14.82
C LEU A 285 -1.89 -6.55 -15.37
N SER A 286 -1.96 -6.42 -16.70
CA SER A 286 -2.02 -5.12 -17.38
C SER A 286 -3.31 -4.96 -18.17
N GLY A 287 -3.84 -3.74 -18.24
CA GLY A 287 -5.02 -3.40 -18.98
C GLY A 287 -6.29 -4.10 -18.47
N VAL A 288 -6.42 -4.31 -17.16
CA VAL A 288 -7.61 -4.94 -16.57
C VAL A 288 -8.78 -3.96 -16.62
N PRO A 289 -9.84 -4.25 -17.39
CA PRO A 289 -10.97 -3.34 -17.49
C PRO A 289 -11.76 -3.26 -16.18
N CYS A 290 -12.05 -2.04 -15.76
CA CYS A 290 -12.70 -1.77 -14.48
C CYS A 290 -14.23 -1.81 -14.52
N ASN A 291 -14.83 -2.72 -15.25
CA ASN A 291 -16.29 -2.79 -15.38
C ASN A 291 -17.02 -3.24 -14.10
N SER A 292 -16.32 -3.95 -13.21
CA SER A 292 -16.90 -4.46 -11.96
C SER A 292 -15.92 -4.47 -10.79
N ALA A 293 -14.64 -4.20 -11.03
CA ALA A 293 -13.58 -4.27 -10.03
C ALA A 293 -13.17 -2.90 -9.50
N CYS A 294 -14.12 -2.01 -9.30
CA CYS A 294 -13.90 -0.58 -9.18
C CYS A 294 -13.19 -0.13 -7.91
N PHE A 295 -13.09 -0.99 -6.93
CA PHE A 295 -12.57 -0.67 -5.61
C PHE A 295 -11.33 -1.47 -5.23
N ILE A 296 -10.64 -2.05 -6.22
CA ILE A 296 -9.38 -2.73 -5.94
C ILE A 296 -8.37 -1.68 -5.49
N ARG A 297 -7.81 -1.91 -4.31
CA ARG A 297 -6.72 -1.12 -3.77
C ARG A 297 -5.62 -2.02 -3.22
N PRO A 298 -4.42 -1.51 -3.02
CA PRO A 298 -3.36 -2.25 -2.36
C PRO A 298 -3.80 -2.76 -0.98
N GLY A 299 -3.42 -3.98 -0.64
CA GLY A 299 -3.83 -4.67 0.58
C GLY A 299 -5.10 -5.52 0.43
N HIS A 300 -5.90 -5.35 -0.64
CA HIS A 300 -7.00 -6.27 -0.89
C HIS A 300 -6.50 -7.68 -1.22
N ARG A 301 -7.18 -8.68 -0.68
CA ARG A 301 -7.01 -10.10 -1.03
C ARG A 301 -8.00 -10.45 -2.11
N ILE A 302 -7.50 -10.90 -3.25
CA ILE A 302 -8.31 -11.21 -4.43
C ILE A 302 -8.13 -12.69 -4.77
N TYR A 303 -9.24 -13.40 -4.91
CA TYR A 303 -9.22 -14.78 -5.41
C TYR A 303 -9.02 -14.76 -6.92
N CYS A 304 -7.89 -15.30 -7.38
CA CYS A 304 -7.54 -15.42 -8.78
C CYS A 304 -7.62 -16.88 -9.22
N LYS A 305 -8.40 -17.13 -10.28
CA LYS A 305 -8.41 -18.41 -10.96
C LYS A 305 -8.07 -18.22 -12.42
N MET A 306 -6.86 -18.57 -12.78
CA MET A 306 -6.30 -18.35 -14.10
C MET A 306 -5.47 -19.53 -14.55
N ASN A 307 -5.64 -19.94 -15.81
CA ASN A 307 -4.75 -20.90 -16.45
C ASN A 307 -3.61 -20.12 -17.14
N LEU A 308 -2.42 -20.20 -16.58
CA LEU A 308 -1.22 -19.48 -17.04
C LEU A 308 -0.29 -20.39 -17.85
N GLY A 309 -0.86 -21.28 -18.65
CA GLY A 309 -0.13 -22.28 -19.41
C GLY A 309 0.27 -23.49 -18.58
N ASP A 310 1.55 -23.59 -18.21
CA ASP A 310 2.06 -24.73 -17.42
C ASP A 310 1.67 -24.66 -15.92
N ASN A 311 1.10 -23.54 -15.49
CA ASN A 311 0.70 -23.31 -14.11
C ASN A 311 -0.77 -22.86 -14.04
N MET A 312 -1.51 -23.42 -13.11
CA MET A 312 -2.82 -22.94 -12.75
C MET A 312 -2.70 -22.11 -11.48
N GLN A 313 -3.02 -20.81 -11.57
CA GLN A 313 -3.23 -20.00 -10.39
C GLN A 313 -4.67 -20.23 -9.92
N ASP A 314 -4.82 -20.78 -8.73
CA ASP A 314 -6.11 -21.02 -8.10
C ASP A 314 -5.97 -20.72 -6.60
N GLY A 315 -6.23 -19.48 -6.20
CA GLY A 315 -6.04 -19.04 -4.82
C GLY A 315 -6.08 -17.53 -4.65
N TYR A 316 -5.91 -17.09 -3.40
CA TYR A 316 -5.87 -15.68 -3.05
C TYR A 316 -4.50 -15.08 -3.29
N LEU A 317 -4.50 -13.91 -3.93
CA LEU A 317 -3.34 -13.04 -4.06
C LEU A 317 -3.61 -11.72 -3.34
N ILE A 318 -2.55 -11.08 -2.84
CA ILE A 318 -2.61 -9.76 -2.21
C ILE A 318 -2.14 -8.73 -3.22
N VAL A 319 -2.91 -7.66 -3.39
CA VAL A 319 -2.53 -6.54 -4.25
C VAL A 319 -1.44 -5.73 -3.55
N ASN A 320 -0.26 -5.65 -4.17
CA ASN A 320 0.87 -4.85 -3.68
C ASN A 320 0.87 -3.45 -4.27
N GLN A 321 0.51 -3.36 -5.56
CA GLN A 321 0.42 -2.10 -6.27
C GLN A 321 -0.77 -2.13 -7.20
N CYS A 322 -1.41 -0.99 -7.32
CA CYS A 322 -2.51 -0.76 -8.25
C CYS A 322 -2.26 0.55 -8.97
N THR A 323 -2.23 0.51 -10.30
CA THR A 323 -2.19 1.71 -11.14
C THR A 323 -3.52 1.82 -11.87
N THR A 324 -4.25 2.88 -11.64
CA THR A 324 -5.52 3.17 -12.35
C THR A 324 -5.28 4.26 -13.37
N THR A 325 -5.64 4.01 -14.63
CA THR A 325 -5.53 4.99 -15.72
C THR A 325 -6.91 5.30 -16.27
N TRP A 326 -7.23 6.58 -16.39
CA TRP A 326 -8.47 7.08 -16.95
C TRP A 326 -8.24 7.58 -18.37
N ASN A 327 -8.89 6.93 -19.31
CA ASN A 327 -9.02 7.37 -20.69
C ASN A 327 -10.46 7.88 -20.91
N ASN A 328 -10.74 8.54 -22.05
CA ASN A 328 -12.04 9.19 -22.27
C ASN A 328 -13.25 8.26 -22.10
N TYR A 329 -13.12 7.00 -22.49
CA TYR A 329 -14.23 6.04 -22.52
C TYR A 329 -14.03 4.81 -21.68
N GLU A 330 -12.84 4.63 -21.13
CA GLU A 330 -12.50 3.46 -20.33
C GLU A 330 -11.62 3.82 -19.15
N ARG A 331 -11.67 2.98 -18.15
CA ARG A 331 -10.76 2.97 -17.04
C ARG A 331 -10.14 1.59 -16.95
N VAL A 332 -8.83 1.56 -16.95
CA VAL A 332 -8.05 0.32 -16.85
C VAL A 332 -7.20 0.31 -15.59
N MET A 333 -6.88 -0.87 -15.11
CA MET A 333 -6.01 -1.05 -13.96
C MET A 333 -4.87 -2.00 -14.30
N ASP A 334 -3.68 -1.64 -13.85
CA ASP A 334 -2.56 -2.56 -13.77
C ASP A 334 -2.39 -2.99 -12.31
N LEU A 335 -2.30 -4.30 -12.08
CA LEU A 335 -2.24 -4.88 -10.75
C LEU A 335 -0.95 -5.67 -10.59
N VAL A 336 -0.21 -5.39 -9.53
CA VAL A 336 0.92 -6.23 -9.07
C VAL A 336 0.46 -6.95 -7.81
N MET A 337 0.39 -8.27 -7.89
CA MET A 337 -0.13 -9.11 -6.82
C MET A 337 0.88 -10.17 -6.40
N GLU A 338 0.89 -10.50 -5.13
CA GLU A 338 1.74 -11.57 -4.57
C GLU A 338 0.90 -12.66 -3.91
N GLY A 339 1.42 -13.89 -3.96
CA GLY A 339 0.91 -14.99 -3.14
C GLY A 339 1.04 -14.62 -1.67
N GLY A 340 -0.07 -14.70 -0.93
CA GLY A 340 -0.13 -14.32 0.48
C GLY A 340 0.60 -15.32 1.39
N ILE A 341 0.81 -14.93 2.65
CA ILE A 341 1.24 -15.81 3.74
C ILE A 341 0.24 -16.96 3.94
N TYR A 342 -0.95 -16.80 3.40
CA TYR A 342 -2.10 -17.70 3.51
C TYR A 342 -2.28 -18.68 2.36
N ASP A 343 -1.34 -18.80 1.44
CA ASP A 343 -1.26 -19.95 0.53
C ASP A 343 -0.78 -21.18 1.33
N ALA A 344 -1.56 -21.54 2.33
CA ALA A 344 -1.43 -22.83 2.98
C ALA A 344 -2.16 -23.84 2.11
N GLU A 345 -1.35 -24.68 1.42
CA GLU A 345 -1.67 -25.93 0.72
C GLU A 345 -2.54 -25.84 -0.53
#